data_87eaba9494e24b70ad9e8dec1dae2f7a
#
_entry.id   87eaba9494e24b70ad9e8dec1dae2f7a
#
_cell.length_a   1.000
_cell.length_b   1.000
_cell.length_c   1.000
_cell.angle_alpha   90.00
_cell.angle_beta   90.00
_cell.angle_gamma   90.00
#
_symmetry.space_group_name_H-M   'P 1'
#
loop_
_entity.id
_entity.type
_entity.pdbx_description
1 polymer ?
#
loop_
_entity_poly.entity_id
_entity_poly.type
_entity_poly.pdbx_seq_one_letter_code
_entity_poly.pdbx_strand_id
1 'polypeptide(L)'
;MHKSGWLLFWALLVAICAAPTAVRADEASDSGAAANMPQRERDLIDILTSARKSYQASHSPSPAKDARIDMQIRVISYMRQSQVATDWIGTVKSRGITADGNAWISIEIADGITVSTWQTERDDQDSSTLFRPHAKLFTAVQGAKIAAPVIFSGTILKSVLANDDEMVMHPQFIARFSSLKLTQ
;
A
#
# COMPACT_ATOMS: atom_id res chain seq x y z
N MET A 1 37.53 52.71 -52.09
CA MET A 1 38.57 51.83 -52.68
C MET A 1 38.50 50.51 -52.00
N HIS A 2 38.45 49.43 -52.77
CA HIS A 2 38.62 48.01 -52.52
C HIS A 2 37.58 47.32 -51.60
N LYS A 3 36.65 46.53 -52.14
CA LYS A 3 36.71 45.25 -52.92
C LYS A 3 37.10 44.02 -52.10
N SER A 4 36.21 43.06 -52.28
CA SER A 4 36.38 41.60 -52.20
C SER A 4 35.88 40.99 -50.85
N GLY A 5 34.86 40.17 -50.76
CA GLY A 5 34.40 39.08 -51.66
C GLY A 5 34.85 37.77 -51.05
N TRP A 6 33.89 36.87 -50.80
CA TRP A 6 34.01 35.44 -50.94
C TRP A 6 33.00 34.73 -50.04
N LEU A 7 31.96 34.21 -50.65
CA LEU A 7 31.65 32.80 -50.99
C LEU A 7 31.29 31.90 -49.80
N LEU A 8 29.99 31.68 -49.69
CA LEU A 8 29.26 30.39 -49.70
C LEU A 8 30.05 29.14 -49.24
N PHE A 9 29.62 28.57 -48.11
CA PHE A 9 29.59 27.12 -47.99
C PHE A 9 28.31 26.71 -47.22
N TRP A 10 27.36 26.15 -47.94
CA TRP A 10 26.25 25.42 -47.45
C TRP A 10 26.76 24.05 -46.97
N ALA A 11 26.71 23.80 -45.69
CA ALA A 11 26.83 22.44 -45.16
C ALA A 11 25.47 22.01 -44.61
N LEU A 12 24.82 21.17 -45.38
CA LEU A 12 23.56 20.50 -45.06
C LEU A 12 23.87 19.45 -44.00
N LEU A 13 23.58 19.74 -42.72
CA LEU A 13 23.70 18.80 -41.64
C LEU A 13 22.31 18.14 -41.43
N VAL A 14 22.17 16.96 -42.05
CA VAL A 14 21.00 16.08 -41.81
C VAL A 14 21.14 15.54 -40.39
N ALA A 15 20.41 16.11 -39.44
CA ALA A 15 20.25 15.57 -38.11
C ALA A 15 19.23 14.43 -38.16
N ILE A 16 19.73 13.21 -38.14
CA ILE A 16 18.91 12.02 -37.91
C ILE A 16 18.45 12.05 -36.45
N CYS A 17 17.23 12.50 -36.21
CA CYS A 17 16.55 12.34 -34.93
C CYS A 17 16.21 10.85 -34.73
N ALA A 18 17.09 10.11 -34.10
CA ALA A 18 16.77 8.82 -33.51
C ALA A 18 15.90 9.11 -32.27
N ALA A 19 14.58 8.94 -32.39
CA ALA A 19 13.68 8.95 -31.27
C ALA A 19 14.00 7.75 -30.36
N PRO A 20 14.23 7.93 -29.05
CA PRO A 20 14.31 6.80 -28.15
C PRO A 20 12.90 6.19 -28.06
N THR A 21 12.74 4.97 -28.55
CA THR A 21 11.60 4.13 -28.22
C THR A 21 11.67 3.85 -26.72
N ALA A 22 10.96 4.64 -25.93
CA ALA A 22 10.68 4.33 -24.53
C ALA A 22 9.89 3.01 -24.52
N VAL A 23 10.55 1.94 -24.14
CA VAL A 23 9.94 0.66 -23.84
C VAL A 23 9.03 0.87 -22.62
N ARG A 24 7.73 0.90 -22.89
CA ARG A 24 6.68 0.87 -21.89
C ARG A 24 6.62 -0.54 -21.32
N ALA A 25 7.38 -0.80 -20.27
CA ALA A 25 7.50 -2.12 -19.65
C ALA A 25 6.86 -2.20 -18.25
N ASP A 26 5.86 -1.37 -17.92
CA ASP A 26 5.31 -1.35 -16.55
C ASP A 26 3.78 -1.43 -16.43
N GLU A 27 3.02 -1.56 -17.51
CA GLU A 27 1.55 -1.65 -17.38
C GLU A 27 1.00 -3.09 -17.28
N ALA A 28 1.82 -4.12 -17.47
CA ALA A 28 1.32 -5.51 -17.52
C ALA A 28 1.26 -6.22 -16.16
N SER A 29 1.95 -5.72 -15.13
CA SER A 29 2.00 -6.39 -13.81
C SER A 29 0.83 -6.04 -12.89
N ASP A 30 0.21 -4.87 -13.07
CA ASP A 30 -0.84 -4.38 -12.16
C ASP A 30 -2.22 -4.98 -12.48
N SER A 31 -2.50 -5.29 -13.74
CA SER A 31 -3.80 -5.84 -14.16
C SER A 31 -4.06 -7.27 -13.69
N GLY A 32 -3.02 -8.08 -13.51
CA GLY A 32 -3.14 -9.48 -13.10
C GLY A 32 -3.45 -9.65 -11.60
N ALA A 33 -2.86 -8.80 -10.76
CA ALA A 33 -3.11 -8.80 -9.32
C ALA A 33 -4.53 -8.30 -8.99
N ALA A 34 -4.98 -7.25 -9.68
CA ALA A 34 -6.32 -6.70 -9.49
C ALA A 34 -7.44 -7.69 -9.90
N ALA A 35 -7.21 -8.53 -10.92
CA ALA A 35 -8.19 -9.52 -11.38
C ALA A 35 -8.46 -10.63 -10.35
N ASN A 36 -7.49 -10.96 -9.50
CA ASN A 36 -7.57 -12.04 -8.51
C ASN A 36 -7.85 -11.54 -7.08
N MET A 37 -7.96 -10.22 -6.89
CA MET A 37 -8.21 -9.63 -5.57
C MET A 37 -9.61 -9.98 -5.07
N PRO A 38 -9.77 -10.49 -3.83
CA PRO A 38 -11.06 -10.77 -3.22
C PRO A 38 -11.97 -9.54 -3.20
N GLN A 39 -13.28 -9.73 -3.40
CA GLN A 39 -14.24 -8.63 -3.46
C GLN A 39 -14.20 -7.76 -2.20
N ARG A 40 -14.13 -8.38 -1.02
CA ARG A 40 -14.07 -7.63 0.24
C ARG A 40 -12.83 -6.75 0.36
N GLU A 41 -11.71 -7.21 -0.14
CA GLU A 41 -10.48 -6.40 -0.17
C GLU A 41 -10.66 -5.17 -1.07
N ARG A 42 -11.21 -5.38 -2.28
CA ARG A 42 -11.55 -4.28 -3.20
C ARG A 42 -12.48 -3.26 -2.56
N ASP A 43 -13.55 -3.73 -1.92
CA ASP A 43 -14.54 -2.86 -1.28
C ASP A 43 -13.89 -1.96 -0.21
N LEU A 44 -12.98 -2.50 0.60
CA LEU A 44 -12.24 -1.69 1.60
C LEU A 44 -11.33 -0.67 0.92
N ILE A 45 -10.56 -1.09 -0.07
CA ILE A 45 -9.65 -0.21 -0.82
C ILE A 45 -10.44 0.91 -1.50
N ASP A 46 -11.60 0.61 -2.10
CA ASP A 46 -12.46 1.60 -2.76
C ASP A 46 -13.03 2.62 -1.76
N ILE A 47 -13.46 2.18 -0.58
CA ILE A 47 -13.92 3.07 0.49
C ILE A 47 -12.80 4.06 0.86
N LEU A 48 -11.60 3.56 1.10
CA LEU A 48 -10.47 4.36 1.57
C LEU A 48 -9.94 5.29 0.46
N THR A 49 -9.82 4.79 -0.76
CA THR A 49 -9.35 5.58 -1.90
C THR A 49 -10.34 6.70 -2.25
N SER A 50 -11.64 6.42 -2.21
CA SER A 50 -12.68 7.44 -2.44
C SER A 50 -12.63 8.53 -1.38
N ALA A 51 -12.48 8.16 -0.11
CA ALA A 51 -12.38 9.11 0.98
C ALA A 51 -11.12 9.98 0.86
N ARG A 52 -9.97 9.39 0.52
CA ARG A 52 -8.72 10.12 0.26
C ARG A 52 -8.88 11.14 -0.86
N LYS A 53 -9.50 10.75 -1.98
CA LYS A 53 -9.78 11.68 -3.10
C LYS A 53 -10.66 12.84 -2.66
N SER A 54 -11.71 12.58 -1.90
CA SER A 54 -12.61 13.62 -1.37
C SER A 54 -11.86 14.55 -0.40
N TYR A 55 -11.03 14.00 0.47
CA TYR A 55 -10.21 14.76 1.41
C TYR A 55 -9.21 15.68 0.67
N GLN A 56 -8.47 15.15 -0.31
CA GLN A 56 -7.49 15.91 -1.10
C GLN A 56 -8.13 16.99 -1.97
N ALA A 57 -9.36 16.77 -2.47
CA ALA A 57 -10.11 17.76 -3.22
C ALA A 57 -10.68 18.89 -2.34
N SER A 58 -10.63 18.73 -1.02
CA SER A 58 -11.17 19.70 -0.08
C SER A 58 -10.20 20.87 0.09
N HIS A 59 -10.66 22.09 -0.24
CA HIS A 59 -9.86 23.32 -0.15
C HIS A 59 -10.10 24.09 1.16
N SER A 60 -10.89 23.52 2.07
CA SER A 60 -11.20 24.12 3.38
C SER A 60 -11.33 23.04 4.47
N PRO A 61 -11.18 23.42 5.76
CA PRO A 61 -11.22 22.46 6.86
C PRO A 61 -12.56 21.72 7.03
N SER A 62 -13.70 22.36 6.69
CA SER A 62 -15.03 21.75 6.89
C SER A 62 -15.27 20.54 5.98
N PRO A 63 -15.15 20.62 4.64
CA PRO A 63 -15.26 19.46 3.77
C PRO A 63 -14.24 18.35 4.03
N ALA A 64 -13.03 18.71 4.46
CA ALA A 64 -12.02 17.74 4.86
C ALA A 64 -12.46 16.92 6.08
N LYS A 65 -13.02 17.59 7.09
CA LYS A 65 -13.64 16.95 8.25
C LYS A 65 -14.79 16.03 7.85
N ASP A 66 -15.66 16.47 6.94
CA ASP A 66 -16.82 15.69 6.48
C ASP A 66 -16.37 14.44 5.72
N ALA A 67 -15.36 14.54 4.85
CA ALA A 67 -14.76 13.40 4.14
C ALA A 67 -14.17 12.36 5.12
N ARG A 68 -13.53 12.82 6.20
CA ARG A 68 -13.01 11.95 7.25
C ARG A 68 -14.12 11.23 8.02
N ILE A 69 -15.17 11.95 8.42
CA ILE A 69 -16.31 11.37 9.13
C ILE A 69 -17.02 10.33 8.25
N ASP A 70 -17.26 10.64 6.97
CA ASP A 70 -17.84 9.68 6.01
C ASP A 70 -17.00 8.43 5.89
N MET A 71 -15.69 8.57 5.77
CA MET A 71 -14.75 7.42 5.75
C MET A 71 -14.91 6.57 7.02
N GLN A 72 -14.91 7.17 8.20
CA GLN A 72 -15.07 6.45 9.47
C GLN A 72 -16.38 5.66 9.52
N ILE A 73 -17.49 6.28 9.14
CA ILE A 73 -18.80 5.63 9.12
C ILE A 73 -18.79 4.43 8.15
N ARG A 74 -18.24 4.60 6.95
CA ARG A 74 -18.17 3.54 5.93
C ARG A 74 -17.27 2.39 6.38
N VAL A 75 -16.10 2.68 6.95
CA VAL A 75 -15.18 1.65 7.49
C VAL A 75 -15.83 0.90 8.65
N ILE A 76 -16.51 1.60 9.58
CA ILE A 76 -17.24 0.94 10.67
C ILE A 76 -18.34 0.03 10.12
N SER A 77 -19.12 0.50 9.15
CA SER A 77 -20.18 -0.27 8.52
C SER A 77 -19.64 -1.50 7.79
N TYR A 78 -18.53 -1.35 7.09
CA TYR A 78 -17.82 -2.44 6.44
C TYR A 78 -17.33 -3.50 7.45
N MET A 79 -16.68 -3.06 8.55
CA MET A 79 -16.18 -3.94 9.60
C MET A 79 -17.28 -4.66 10.36
N ARG A 80 -18.44 -4.04 10.53
CA ARG A 80 -19.62 -4.68 11.16
C ARG A 80 -20.17 -5.86 10.35
N GLN A 81 -20.02 -5.86 9.02
CA GLN A 81 -20.48 -6.97 8.17
C GLN A 81 -19.61 -8.21 8.35
N SER A 82 -18.30 -8.02 8.40
CA SER A 82 -17.33 -9.07 8.69
C SER A 82 -15.96 -8.44 8.98
N GLN A 83 -15.23 -9.03 9.91
CA GLN A 83 -13.84 -8.70 10.20
C GLN A 83 -12.87 -9.68 9.53
N VAL A 84 -13.37 -10.68 8.83
CA VAL A 84 -12.54 -11.75 8.26
C VAL A 84 -11.98 -11.29 6.92
N ALA A 85 -10.66 -11.34 6.81
CA ALA A 85 -9.90 -11.24 5.57
C ALA A 85 -9.57 -12.67 5.10
N THR A 86 -9.94 -13.02 3.88
CA THR A 86 -9.67 -14.34 3.31
C THR A 86 -8.91 -14.19 2.00
N ASP A 87 -7.70 -14.74 1.95
CA ASP A 87 -6.79 -14.74 0.80
C ASP A 87 -6.56 -13.34 0.20
N TRP A 88 -6.46 -12.32 1.06
CA TRP A 88 -6.14 -10.96 0.66
C TRP A 88 -4.72 -10.88 0.12
N ILE A 89 -4.51 -9.97 -0.82
CA ILE A 89 -3.26 -9.83 -1.56
C ILE A 89 -2.56 -8.53 -1.13
N GLY A 90 -1.26 -8.57 -0.98
CA GLY A 90 -0.47 -7.38 -0.68
C GLY A 90 1.00 -7.58 -0.87
N THR A 91 1.78 -6.62 -0.43
CA THR A 91 3.24 -6.68 -0.39
C THR A 91 3.75 -6.45 1.02
N VAL A 92 4.81 -7.14 1.40
CA VAL A 92 5.45 -6.95 2.70
C VAL A 92 6.09 -5.57 2.75
N LYS A 93 5.50 -4.65 3.51
CA LYS A 93 6.01 -3.28 3.70
C LYS A 93 7.16 -3.24 4.69
N SER A 94 6.99 -3.92 5.83
CA SER A 94 8.00 -4.00 6.88
C SER A 94 7.77 -5.20 7.78
N ARG A 95 8.80 -5.61 8.49
CA ARG A 95 8.77 -6.67 9.49
C ARG A 95 9.87 -6.49 10.51
N GLY A 96 9.75 -7.14 11.64
CA GLY A 96 10.79 -7.08 12.67
C GLY A 96 10.54 -8.04 13.82
N ILE A 97 11.40 -7.91 14.82
CA ILE A 97 11.34 -8.64 16.07
C ILE A 97 11.25 -7.61 17.21
N THR A 98 10.37 -7.85 18.13
CA THR A 98 10.20 -7.02 19.32
C THR A 98 11.31 -7.31 20.35
N ALA A 99 11.39 -6.51 21.40
CA ALA A 99 12.37 -6.72 22.48
C ALA A 99 12.22 -8.09 23.17
N ASP A 100 10.98 -8.60 23.27
CA ASP A 100 10.69 -9.91 23.87
C ASP A 100 10.80 -11.09 22.89
N GLY A 101 11.32 -10.83 21.67
CA GLY A 101 11.58 -11.85 20.69
C GLY A 101 10.37 -12.27 19.83
N ASN A 102 9.23 -11.56 19.92
CA ASN A 102 8.07 -11.82 19.09
C ASN A 102 8.24 -11.17 17.71
N ALA A 103 7.75 -11.84 16.65
CA ALA A 103 7.80 -11.26 15.32
C ALA A 103 6.55 -10.44 15.01
N TRP A 104 6.73 -9.39 14.19
CA TRP A 104 5.66 -8.55 13.68
C TRP A 104 5.81 -8.36 12.17
N ILE A 105 4.71 -8.03 11.48
CA ILE A 105 4.68 -7.77 10.05
C ILE A 105 3.69 -6.63 9.73
N SER A 106 4.01 -5.86 8.70
CA SER A 106 3.11 -4.90 8.06
C SER A 106 3.03 -5.21 6.58
N ILE A 107 1.82 -5.32 6.05
CA ILE A 107 1.51 -5.65 4.66
C ILE A 107 0.77 -4.45 4.05
N GLU A 108 1.23 -3.97 2.92
CA GLU A 108 0.56 -2.95 2.13
C GLU A 108 -0.36 -3.63 1.12
N ILE A 109 -1.67 -3.36 1.19
CA ILE A 109 -2.70 -3.94 0.31
C ILE A 109 -3.04 -3.02 -0.86
N ALA A 110 -2.76 -1.73 -0.72
CA ALA A 110 -2.82 -0.71 -1.77
C ALA A 110 -1.95 0.47 -1.33
N ASP A 111 -1.68 1.41 -2.22
CA ASP A 111 -0.85 2.58 -1.94
C ASP A 111 -1.24 3.27 -0.62
N GLY A 112 -0.33 3.25 0.35
CA GLY A 112 -0.49 3.83 1.68
C GLY A 112 -1.53 3.13 2.58
N ILE A 113 -2.17 2.03 2.17
CA ILE A 113 -3.13 1.27 2.99
C ILE A 113 -2.45 0.02 3.54
N THR A 114 -2.37 -0.09 4.86
CA THR A 114 -1.64 -1.19 5.50
C THR A 114 -2.50 -2.02 6.43
N VAL A 115 -2.21 -3.33 6.46
CA VAL A 115 -2.71 -4.30 7.44
C VAL A 115 -1.51 -4.86 8.18
N SER A 116 -1.48 -4.76 9.50
CA SER A 116 -0.31 -5.12 10.30
C SER A 116 -0.68 -5.82 11.59
N THR A 117 0.28 -6.50 12.20
CA THR A 117 0.25 -6.79 13.63
C THR A 117 0.60 -5.53 14.42
N TRP A 118 0.43 -5.54 15.73
CA TRP A 118 1.14 -4.60 16.60
C TRP A 118 2.66 -4.80 16.46
N GLN A 119 3.43 -3.79 16.86
CA GLN A 119 4.89 -3.81 16.78
C GLN A 119 5.54 -3.86 18.17
N THR A 120 4.73 -3.76 19.23
CA THR A 120 5.18 -3.85 20.61
C THR A 120 4.25 -4.73 21.43
N GLU A 121 4.78 -5.36 22.46
CA GLU A 121 4.02 -6.17 23.41
C GLU A 121 2.99 -5.35 24.16
N ARG A 122 3.32 -4.10 24.49
CA ARG A 122 2.43 -3.18 25.20
C ARG A 122 1.13 -2.95 24.42
N ASP A 123 1.24 -2.75 23.11
CA ASP A 123 0.07 -2.49 22.25
C ASP A 123 -0.69 -3.78 21.94
N ASP A 124 -0.02 -4.94 22.04
CA ASP A 124 -0.58 -6.25 21.71
C ASP A 124 -1.25 -6.97 22.91
N GLN A 125 -1.21 -6.41 24.13
CA GLN A 125 -1.64 -7.08 25.37
C GLN A 125 -3.00 -7.78 25.26
N ASP A 126 -3.99 -7.09 24.63
CA ASP A 126 -5.37 -7.61 24.48
C ASP A 126 -5.66 -8.19 23.11
N SER A 127 -4.72 -8.10 22.18
CA SER A 127 -4.95 -8.36 20.75
C SER A 127 -4.37 -9.69 20.28
N SER A 128 -3.25 -10.12 20.86
CA SER A 128 -2.53 -11.36 20.50
C SER A 128 -2.26 -11.45 18.99
N THR A 129 -1.75 -10.36 18.40
CA THR A 129 -1.44 -10.30 16.96
C THR A 129 0.01 -10.67 16.66
N LEU A 130 0.93 -10.45 17.63
CA LEU A 130 2.34 -10.78 17.50
C LEU A 130 2.57 -12.29 17.38
N PHE A 131 3.54 -12.67 16.57
CA PHE A 131 3.93 -14.07 16.39
C PHE A 131 4.98 -14.44 17.44
N ARG A 132 4.60 -15.29 18.38
CA ARG A 132 5.54 -15.81 19.41
C ARG A 132 6.57 -16.76 18.78
N PRO A 133 7.78 -16.86 19.32
CA PRO A 133 8.71 -17.92 18.96
C PRO A 133 8.01 -19.29 18.94
N HIS A 134 8.31 -20.13 17.95
CA HIS A 134 7.66 -21.43 17.69
C HIS A 134 6.21 -21.38 17.14
N ALA A 135 5.57 -20.22 17.02
CA ALA A 135 4.30 -20.14 16.30
C ALA A 135 4.49 -20.50 14.83
N LYS A 136 3.49 -21.13 14.21
CA LYS A 136 3.55 -21.61 12.81
C LYS A 136 3.98 -20.53 11.82
N LEU A 137 3.57 -19.28 12.04
CA LEU A 137 3.86 -18.16 11.13
C LEU A 137 5.14 -17.39 11.49
N PHE A 138 5.75 -17.66 12.65
CA PHE A 138 6.93 -16.93 13.10
C PHE A 138 8.09 -17.00 12.10
N THR A 139 8.44 -18.21 11.66
CA THR A 139 9.53 -18.43 10.69
C THR A 139 9.21 -17.79 9.34
N ALA A 140 7.95 -17.88 8.89
CA ALA A 140 7.52 -17.25 7.65
C ALA A 140 7.69 -15.72 7.70
N VAL A 141 7.29 -15.09 8.82
CA VAL A 141 7.46 -13.64 9.01
C VAL A 141 8.94 -13.25 9.06
N GLN A 142 9.77 -14.02 9.78
CA GLN A 142 11.20 -13.76 9.84
C GLN A 142 11.89 -13.88 8.47
N GLY A 143 11.46 -14.83 7.64
CA GLY A 143 12.00 -15.05 6.29
C GLY A 143 11.42 -14.13 5.22
N ALA A 144 10.34 -13.40 5.51
CA ALA A 144 9.68 -12.54 4.54
C ALA A 144 10.63 -11.46 4.01
N LYS A 145 10.71 -11.28 2.70
CA LYS A 145 11.47 -10.18 2.08
C LYS A 145 10.59 -8.94 1.98
N ILE A 146 11.17 -7.76 2.21
CA ILE A 146 10.48 -6.49 1.95
C ILE A 146 10.14 -6.40 0.46
N ALA A 147 8.99 -5.84 0.14
CA ALA A 147 8.38 -5.76 -1.18
C ALA A 147 8.02 -7.12 -1.82
N ALA A 148 8.14 -8.24 -1.08
CA ALA A 148 7.67 -9.53 -1.57
C ALA A 148 6.14 -9.58 -1.60
N PRO A 149 5.53 -10.12 -2.68
CA PRO A 149 4.10 -10.38 -2.72
C PRO A 149 3.70 -11.41 -1.65
N VAL A 150 2.54 -11.20 -1.05
CA VAL A 150 2.01 -12.07 -0.02
C VAL A 150 0.50 -12.24 -0.17
N ILE A 151 0.02 -13.46 0.03
CA ILE A 151 -1.41 -13.75 0.20
C ILE A 151 -1.62 -14.09 1.67
N PHE A 152 -2.59 -13.44 2.30
CA PHE A 152 -2.83 -13.64 3.73
C PHE A 152 -4.30 -13.77 4.07
N SER A 153 -4.57 -14.45 5.18
CA SER A 153 -5.89 -14.49 5.81
C SER A 153 -5.77 -14.18 7.29
N GLY A 154 -6.85 -13.65 7.85
CA GLY A 154 -6.87 -13.27 9.27
C GLY A 154 -8.14 -12.57 9.69
N THR A 155 -8.10 -11.97 10.87
CA THR A 155 -9.18 -11.14 11.41
C THR A 155 -8.66 -9.74 11.61
N ILE A 156 -9.31 -8.76 10.97
CA ILE A 156 -9.04 -7.35 11.16
C ILE A 156 -9.72 -6.94 12.47
N LEU A 157 -8.94 -6.50 13.44
CA LEU A 157 -9.43 -6.20 14.79
C LEU A 157 -9.91 -4.75 14.92
N LYS A 158 -9.12 -3.81 14.37
CA LYS A 158 -9.41 -2.37 14.43
C LYS A 158 -8.61 -1.59 13.40
N SER A 159 -9.03 -0.36 13.12
CA SER A 159 -8.20 0.65 12.49
C SER A 159 -7.37 1.40 13.53
N VAL A 160 -6.12 1.70 13.22
CA VAL A 160 -5.28 2.58 14.04
C VAL A 160 -5.53 4.01 13.62
N LEU A 161 -6.01 4.78 14.59
CA LEU A 161 -6.28 6.20 14.40
C LEU A 161 -5.11 6.96 15.04
N ALA A 162 -4.08 7.28 14.26
CA ALA A 162 -2.93 8.03 14.78
C ALA A 162 -3.31 9.50 15.03
N ASN A 163 -3.51 10.23 13.99
CA ASN A 163 -4.22 11.51 14.03
C ASN A 163 -5.14 11.59 12.81
N ASP A 164 -6.00 12.57 12.83
CA ASP A 164 -7.12 12.60 11.91
C ASP A 164 -6.74 12.63 10.42
N ASP A 165 -5.64 13.28 10.08
CA ASP A 165 -5.20 13.46 8.70
C ASP A 165 -4.42 12.22 8.20
N GLU A 166 -3.56 11.65 9.05
CA GLU A 166 -2.84 10.40 8.73
C GLU A 166 -3.78 9.23 8.50
N MET A 167 -4.90 9.16 9.22
CA MET A 167 -5.89 8.11 9.04
C MET A 167 -6.50 8.11 7.63
N VAL A 168 -6.71 9.28 7.03
CA VAL A 168 -7.25 9.38 5.67
C VAL A 168 -6.18 9.09 4.64
N MET A 169 -4.97 9.60 4.85
CA MET A 169 -3.88 9.48 3.90
C MET A 169 -3.17 8.14 3.97
N HIS A 170 -2.99 7.60 5.17
CA HIS A 170 -2.24 6.37 5.43
C HIS A 170 -3.00 5.46 6.41
N PRO A 171 -4.19 4.95 6.02
CA PRO A 171 -5.00 4.12 6.91
C PRO A 171 -4.26 2.82 7.26
N GLN A 172 -4.22 2.52 8.54
CA GLN A 172 -3.62 1.32 9.08
C GLN A 172 -4.65 0.49 9.84
N PHE A 173 -4.64 -0.81 9.60
CA PHE A 173 -5.50 -1.78 10.27
C PHE A 173 -4.66 -2.77 11.05
N ILE A 174 -5.09 -3.09 12.25
CA ILE A 174 -4.49 -4.15 13.06
C ILE A 174 -5.23 -5.45 12.80
N ALA A 175 -4.48 -6.51 12.49
CA ALA A 175 -5.02 -7.82 12.20
C ALA A 175 -4.28 -8.93 12.95
N ARG A 176 -5.03 -9.98 13.28
CA ARG A 176 -4.48 -11.27 13.69
C ARG A 176 -4.46 -12.18 12.48
N PHE A 177 -3.28 -12.45 11.96
CA PHE A 177 -3.11 -13.33 10.80
C PHE A 177 -3.27 -14.80 11.18
N SER A 178 -4.01 -15.53 10.37
CA SER A 178 -4.17 -17.00 10.47
C SER A 178 -3.37 -17.74 9.40
N SER A 179 -3.06 -17.09 8.27
CA SER A 179 -2.17 -17.62 7.24
C SER A 179 -1.38 -16.52 6.55
N LEU A 180 -0.16 -16.86 6.12
CA LEU A 180 0.72 -16.02 5.28
C LEU A 180 1.36 -16.96 4.24
N LYS A 181 1.14 -16.68 2.97
CA LYS A 181 1.76 -17.36 1.83
C LYS A 181 2.61 -16.35 1.08
N LEU A 182 3.92 -16.42 1.26
CA LEU A 182 4.87 -15.59 0.53
C LEU A 182 5.04 -16.17 -0.87
N THR A 183 4.78 -15.39 -1.90
CA THR A 183 5.10 -15.76 -3.27
C THR A 183 6.59 -15.50 -3.50
N GLN A 184 7.31 -16.51 -3.93
CA GLN A 184 8.75 -16.43 -4.23
C GLN A 184 8.97 -15.78 -5.58
#